data_a59335f4eba3cd8472f6c9bd63e313bc
#
_entry.id   a59335f4eba3cd8472f6c9bd63e313bc
#
_cell.length_a   1.000
_cell.length_b   1.000
_cell.length_c   1.000
_cell.angle_alpha   90.00
_cell.angle_beta   90.00
_cell.angle_gamma   90.00
#
_symmetry.space_group_name_H-M   'P 1'
#
loop_
_entity.id
_entity.type
_entity.pdbx_description
1 polymer ?
#
loop_
_entity_poly.entity_id
_entity_poly.type
_entity_poly.pdbx_seq_one_letter_code
_entity_poly.pdbx_strand_id
1 'polypeptide(L)'
;KTAPQALLNDQAQVKESFSERFWGVFSGFIVRNHVGVALASMVFCGAIGLGLFRIRTSIDLLELFDSQARILKDYRWLETHLGKLVPMEIVLEFDPASLATSVPASSQGSEEVTPEEIGKLSFLERMETTLRVQEAIQKRFGEGALGWVGRSLSAATFAPSLPTNGSSTKKMIERSVYNSTLESKREDFMKSGFLRVDPDTGNELWRISLQVAAFEGVDYGQFVHELHDVVQPVLQAQSDRVQILRRLAAWSGDTKFVGKKVILWDPEVIDGPSGEAFTAGKARADEISNLLKNARLKVARASIDSKSMPLVQLQELEDYDAIVLAGAFSNNEVRTLETALSKIIDLEGRDPLQPKQWVASVFTGVVPIVYKAQRALLTSLMESTLWSFLTITPLMIFVSRSFRAGLVAMIPNVVPVIFIFGLMGWMGIAIDIGSMMTASIALGVAVDDTIHFLSWFRGNVLQLKDRRA
;
A
#
# COMPACT_ATOMS: atom_id res chain seq x y z
N LYS A 1 0.36 -9.99 95.38
CA LYS A 1 0.63 -8.68 94.80
C LYS A 1 -0.02 -8.68 93.45
N THR A 2 -1.21 -8.08 93.39
CA THR A 2 -2.10 -7.94 92.26
C THR A 2 -1.48 -7.05 91.19
N ALA A 3 -1.33 -7.57 89.98
CA ALA A 3 -1.05 -6.75 88.80
C ALA A 3 -2.36 -6.08 88.31
N PRO A 4 -2.33 -4.83 87.92
CA PRO A 4 -3.53 -4.10 87.58
C PRO A 4 -4.13 -4.56 86.25
N GLN A 5 -5.41 -4.94 86.38
CA GLN A 5 -6.30 -5.30 85.21
C GLN A 5 -6.66 -4.08 84.33
N ALA A 6 -5.92 -2.98 84.43
CA ALA A 6 -6.20 -1.77 83.64
C ALA A 6 -5.60 -1.69 82.25
N LEU A 7 -4.81 -2.67 81.84
CA LEU A 7 -4.14 -2.64 80.49
C LEU A 7 -4.80 -3.52 79.42
N LEU A 8 -5.97 -4.11 79.73
CA LEU A 8 -6.68 -4.99 78.73
C LEU A 8 -7.94 -4.32 78.12
N ASN A 9 -8.24 -3.05 78.49
CA ASN A 9 -9.48 -2.42 77.99
C ASN A 9 -9.28 -1.19 77.13
N ASP A 10 -8.06 -0.99 76.60
CA ASP A 10 -7.83 0.03 75.58
C ASP A 10 -7.79 -0.61 74.20
N GLN A 11 -8.84 -1.36 73.91
CA GLN A 11 -9.20 -1.52 72.50
C GLN A 11 -9.78 -0.18 72.06
N ALA A 12 -8.85 0.68 71.63
CA ALA A 12 -9.22 1.91 70.95
C ALA A 12 -10.23 1.49 69.82
N GLN A 13 -11.45 2.00 69.97
CA GLN A 13 -12.40 2.00 68.85
C GLN A 13 -11.72 2.74 67.71
N VAL A 14 -11.01 1.99 66.89
CA VAL A 14 -10.52 2.50 65.61
C VAL A 14 -11.80 2.88 64.85
N LYS A 15 -12.06 4.18 64.79
CA LYS A 15 -13.11 4.73 63.97
C LYS A 15 -12.85 4.26 62.56
N GLU A 16 -13.57 3.22 62.13
CA GLU A 16 -13.46 2.72 60.77
C GLU A 16 -13.56 3.90 59.82
N SER A 17 -12.51 4.12 59.04
CA SER A 17 -12.47 5.18 58.04
C SER A 17 -13.63 4.97 57.07
N PHE A 18 -14.24 6.04 56.58
CA PHE A 18 -15.26 5.96 55.51
C PHE A 18 -14.81 5.06 54.35
N SER A 19 -13.53 5.08 54.05
CA SER A 19 -12.89 4.19 53.08
C SER A 19 -13.02 2.70 53.46
N GLU A 20 -12.78 2.33 54.71
CA GLU A 20 -12.86 0.93 55.18
C GLU A 20 -14.29 0.39 55.13
N ARG A 21 -15.28 1.19 55.51
CA ARG A 21 -16.70 0.85 55.39
C ARG A 21 -17.12 0.68 53.93
N PHE A 22 -16.71 1.58 53.05
CA PHE A 22 -17.00 1.51 51.63
C PHE A 22 -16.42 0.22 51.05
N TRP A 23 -15.15 -0.06 51.29
CA TRP A 23 -14.50 -1.29 50.79
C TRP A 23 -15.09 -2.56 51.39
N GLY A 24 -15.54 -2.54 52.63
CA GLY A 24 -16.21 -3.66 53.28
C GLY A 24 -17.57 -3.97 52.67
N VAL A 25 -18.39 -2.96 52.38
CA VAL A 25 -19.68 -3.11 51.71
C VAL A 25 -19.48 -3.56 50.27
N PHE A 26 -18.51 -2.96 49.56
CA PHE A 26 -18.21 -3.27 48.17
C PHE A 26 -17.70 -4.72 48.00
N SER A 27 -16.78 -5.15 48.84
CA SER A 27 -16.28 -6.52 48.81
C SER A 27 -17.37 -7.53 49.16
N GLY A 28 -18.23 -7.23 50.14
CA GLY A 28 -19.39 -8.05 50.50
C GLY A 28 -20.40 -8.20 49.36
N PHE A 29 -20.64 -7.11 48.60
CA PHE A 29 -21.50 -7.14 47.42
C PHE A 29 -20.90 -8.04 46.33
N ILE A 30 -19.58 -7.90 46.02
CA ILE A 30 -18.90 -8.73 45.02
C ILE A 30 -18.96 -10.20 45.41
N VAL A 31 -18.66 -10.55 46.67
CA VAL A 31 -18.67 -11.95 47.12
C VAL A 31 -20.08 -12.53 47.09
N ARG A 32 -21.09 -11.76 47.47
CA ARG A 32 -22.50 -12.23 47.46
C ARG A 32 -23.03 -12.41 46.04
N ASN A 33 -22.67 -11.53 45.09
CA ASN A 33 -23.17 -11.56 43.72
C ASN A 33 -22.07 -11.95 42.71
N HIS A 34 -21.10 -12.74 43.09
CA HIS A 34 -19.89 -13.05 42.31
C HIS A 34 -20.21 -13.50 40.86
N VAL A 35 -21.23 -14.30 40.64
CA VAL A 35 -21.62 -14.75 39.27
C VAL A 35 -22.16 -13.58 38.44
N GLY A 36 -23.03 -12.74 39.01
CA GLY A 36 -23.57 -11.55 38.34
C GLY A 36 -22.49 -10.52 38.00
N VAL A 37 -21.58 -10.28 38.94
CA VAL A 37 -20.44 -9.37 38.71
C VAL A 37 -19.49 -9.91 37.62
N ALA A 38 -19.19 -11.23 37.66
CA ALA A 38 -18.33 -11.85 36.65
C ALA A 38 -18.97 -11.79 35.25
N LEU A 39 -20.27 -12.07 35.13
CA LEU A 39 -21.01 -11.94 33.86
C LEU A 39 -21.05 -10.51 33.34
N ALA A 40 -21.37 -9.55 34.22
CA ALA A 40 -21.38 -8.13 33.86
C ALA A 40 -20.01 -7.63 33.38
N SER A 41 -18.94 -8.03 34.07
CA SER A 41 -17.55 -7.71 33.66
C SER A 41 -17.20 -8.36 32.31
N MET A 42 -17.61 -9.61 32.11
CA MET A 42 -17.36 -10.31 30.82
C MET A 42 -18.09 -9.63 29.67
N VAL A 43 -19.36 -9.27 29.85
CA VAL A 43 -20.14 -8.54 28.84
C VAL A 43 -19.53 -7.17 28.56
N PHE A 44 -19.13 -6.45 29.60
CA PHE A 44 -18.48 -5.14 29.47
C PHE A 44 -17.15 -5.23 28.73
N CYS A 45 -16.27 -6.17 29.10
CA CYS A 45 -15.01 -6.41 28.40
C CYS A 45 -15.23 -6.88 26.95
N GLY A 46 -16.25 -7.72 26.72
CA GLY A 46 -16.64 -8.16 25.38
C GLY A 46 -17.11 -6.99 24.50
N ALA A 47 -17.93 -6.09 25.04
CA ALA A 47 -18.38 -4.89 24.33
C ALA A 47 -17.22 -3.96 23.96
N ILE A 48 -16.28 -3.75 24.89
CA ILE A 48 -15.06 -2.98 24.60
C ILE A 48 -14.19 -3.73 23.59
N GLY A 49 -14.06 -5.07 23.71
CA GLY A 49 -13.30 -5.91 22.80
C GLY A 49 -13.79 -5.86 21.34
N LEU A 50 -15.06 -5.54 21.09
CA LEU A 50 -15.56 -5.30 19.73
C LEU A 50 -14.86 -4.11 19.05
N GLY A 51 -14.30 -3.18 19.82
CA GLY A 51 -13.48 -2.09 19.28
C GLY A 51 -12.20 -2.56 18.58
N LEU A 52 -11.70 -3.77 18.91
CA LEU A 52 -10.54 -4.36 18.23
C LEU A 52 -10.74 -4.51 16.70
N PHE A 53 -11.96 -4.73 16.26
CA PHE A 53 -12.29 -4.80 14.84
C PHE A 53 -12.25 -3.46 14.12
N ARG A 54 -12.18 -2.35 14.86
CA ARG A 54 -12.10 -0.98 14.33
C ARG A 54 -10.71 -0.37 14.45
N ILE A 55 -9.75 -1.13 14.90
CA ILE A 55 -8.37 -0.67 15.06
C ILE A 55 -7.80 -0.22 13.73
N ARG A 56 -7.22 0.97 13.75
CA ARG A 56 -6.36 1.50 12.70
C ARG A 56 -4.95 1.60 13.24
N THR A 57 -3.96 1.28 12.42
CA THR A 57 -2.56 1.53 12.75
C THR A 57 -2.14 2.84 12.09
N SER A 58 -1.67 3.79 12.86
CA SER A 58 -1.03 4.99 12.32
C SER A 58 0.48 4.85 12.40
N ILE A 59 1.13 5.31 11.36
CA ILE A 59 2.57 5.28 11.23
C ILE A 59 3.04 6.73 11.01
N ASP A 60 2.64 7.63 11.90
CA ASP A 60 3.05 9.03 11.84
C ASP A 60 4.18 9.29 12.84
N LEU A 61 5.40 9.48 12.30
CA LEU A 61 6.58 9.81 13.11
C LEU A 61 6.48 11.16 13.80
N LEU A 62 5.70 12.07 13.24
CA LEU A 62 5.61 13.42 13.78
C LEU A 62 4.72 13.47 15.01
N GLU A 63 3.80 12.52 15.19
CA GLU A 63 3.01 12.37 16.40
C GLU A 63 3.84 11.97 17.63
N LEU A 64 5.06 11.44 17.44
CA LEU A 64 5.98 11.12 18.53
C LEU A 64 6.60 12.37 19.19
N PHE A 65 6.53 13.52 18.54
CA PHE A 65 7.05 14.77 19.06
C PHE A 65 5.95 15.58 19.74
N ASP A 66 6.30 16.31 20.78
CA ASP A 66 5.40 17.31 21.35
C ASP A 66 4.97 18.30 20.26
N SER A 67 3.66 18.51 20.12
CA SER A 67 3.08 19.43 19.13
C SER A 67 3.64 20.86 19.20
N GLN A 68 4.20 21.26 20.36
CA GLN A 68 4.84 22.53 20.60
C GLN A 68 6.35 22.51 20.37
N ALA A 69 6.94 21.37 20.04
CA ALA A 69 8.37 21.25 19.80
C ALA A 69 8.83 22.24 18.72
N ARG A 70 9.94 22.92 18.98
CA ARG A 70 10.50 23.93 18.08
C ARG A 70 10.78 23.35 16.69
N ILE A 71 11.28 22.11 16.65
CA ILE A 71 11.58 21.43 15.40
C ILE A 71 10.36 21.29 14.48
N LEU A 72 9.16 21.00 15.06
CA LEU A 72 7.92 20.89 14.27
C LEU A 72 7.47 22.26 13.74
N LYS A 73 7.66 23.33 14.54
CA LYS A 73 7.34 24.71 14.12
C LYS A 73 8.25 25.16 13.00
N ASP A 74 9.55 24.91 13.12
CA ASP A 74 10.55 25.27 12.12
C ASP A 74 10.31 24.49 10.81
N TYR A 75 9.99 23.19 10.90
CA TYR A 75 9.68 22.34 9.76
C TYR A 75 8.39 22.78 9.04
N ARG A 76 7.34 23.10 9.80
CA ARG A 76 6.07 23.62 9.25
C ARG A 76 6.28 24.97 8.57
N TRP A 77 7.10 25.85 9.15
CA TRP A 77 7.46 27.11 8.52
C TRP A 77 8.20 26.89 7.19
N LEU A 78 9.17 25.97 7.18
CA LEU A 78 9.90 25.61 5.96
C LEU A 78 8.95 25.06 4.88
N GLU A 79 8.06 24.13 5.25
CA GLU A 79 7.11 23.54 4.30
C GLU A 79 6.16 24.57 3.72
N THR A 80 5.74 25.55 4.52
CA THR A 80 4.85 26.63 4.07
C THR A 80 5.56 27.60 3.11
N HIS A 81 6.87 27.83 3.28
CA HIS A 81 7.60 28.87 2.52
C HIS A 81 8.47 28.30 1.38
N LEU A 82 8.96 27.09 1.51
CA LEU A 82 9.83 26.45 0.52
C LEU A 82 9.17 25.31 -0.26
N GLY A 83 7.99 24.86 0.19
CA GLY A 83 7.26 23.71 -0.38
C GLY A 83 7.54 22.41 0.35
N LYS A 84 7.05 21.31 -0.20
CA LYS A 84 7.14 19.97 0.42
C LYS A 84 8.60 19.55 0.59
N LEU A 85 8.92 18.90 1.71
CA LEU A 85 10.31 18.68 2.12
C LEU A 85 10.73 17.22 2.21
N VAL A 86 9.80 16.27 2.33
CA VAL A 86 10.16 14.87 2.52
C VAL A 86 10.55 14.23 1.18
N PRO A 87 11.81 13.83 0.99
CA PRO A 87 12.24 13.26 -0.28
C PRO A 87 11.70 11.84 -0.46
N MET A 88 11.17 11.58 -1.63
CA MET A 88 10.76 10.27 -2.10
C MET A 88 11.23 10.10 -3.55
N GLU A 89 11.53 8.86 -3.92
CA GLU A 89 12.01 8.57 -5.26
C GLU A 89 11.23 7.40 -5.87
N ILE A 90 10.96 7.53 -7.15
CA ILE A 90 10.42 6.46 -7.98
C ILE A 90 11.49 6.14 -9.01
N VAL A 91 11.89 4.89 -9.07
CA VAL A 91 12.82 4.39 -10.07
C VAL A 91 12.04 3.54 -11.05
N LEU A 92 12.06 3.94 -12.31
CA LEU A 92 11.52 3.14 -13.41
C LEU A 92 12.66 2.27 -13.95
N GLU A 93 12.44 0.96 -13.92
CA GLU A 93 13.40 -0.04 -14.38
C GLU A 93 13.00 -0.53 -15.76
N PHE A 94 13.79 -0.24 -16.78
CA PHE A 94 13.59 -0.72 -18.15
C PHE A 94 14.45 -1.97 -18.36
N ASP A 95 13.82 -3.08 -18.71
CA ASP A 95 14.51 -4.34 -19.04
C ASP A 95 15.39 -4.13 -20.30
N PRO A 96 16.63 -4.62 -20.35
CA PRO A 96 17.49 -4.52 -21.54
C PRO A 96 16.84 -5.01 -22.83
N ALA A 97 15.99 -6.05 -22.76
CA ALA A 97 15.24 -6.57 -23.90
C ALA A 97 14.22 -5.56 -24.46
N SER A 98 13.80 -4.57 -23.65
CA SER A 98 12.88 -3.51 -24.07
C SER A 98 13.56 -2.36 -24.79
N LEU A 99 14.89 -2.28 -24.78
CA LEU A 99 15.65 -1.16 -25.30
C LEU A 99 15.87 -1.31 -26.79
N ALA A 100 15.52 -0.27 -27.56
CA ALA A 100 15.92 -0.20 -28.96
C ALA A 100 17.43 0.04 -29.06
N THR A 101 18.10 -0.80 -29.83
CA THR A 101 19.53 -0.57 -30.14
C THR A 101 19.64 0.70 -30.97
N SER A 102 20.51 1.63 -30.56
CA SER A 102 20.77 2.83 -31.35
C SER A 102 21.46 2.45 -32.65
N VAL A 103 20.68 2.33 -33.72
CA VAL A 103 21.25 2.19 -35.06
C VAL A 103 21.67 3.59 -35.51
N PRO A 104 22.95 3.82 -35.84
CA PRO A 104 23.38 5.10 -36.37
C PRO A 104 22.56 5.45 -37.61
N ALA A 105 22.14 6.70 -37.75
CA ALA A 105 21.32 7.18 -38.88
C ALA A 105 21.94 6.93 -40.28
N SER A 106 23.19 6.49 -40.35
CA SER A 106 23.94 6.16 -41.56
C SER A 106 23.65 4.74 -42.13
N SER A 107 22.96 3.87 -41.44
CA SER A 107 22.66 2.50 -41.85
C SER A 107 21.18 2.24 -42.17
N GLN A 108 20.42 3.25 -42.61
CA GLN A 108 19.05 3.11 -43.13
C GLN A 108 19.05 2.51 -44.54
N GLY A 109 19.69 1.35 -44.72
CA GLY A 109 19.39 0.42 -45.78
C GLY A 109 18.47 -0.65 -45.25
N SER A 110 17.23 -0.65 -45.70
CA SER A 110 16.21 -1.71 -45.66
C SER A 110 16.51 -2.99 -44.81
N GLU A 111 16.83 -2.84 -43.51
CA GLU A 111 16.80 -3.95 -42.61
C GLU A 111 15.32 -4.24 -42.26
N GLU A 112 14.86 -5.44 -42.56
CA GLU A 112 13.58 -5.96 -42.13
C GLU A 112 13.60 -5.97 -40.59
N VAL A 113 12.71 -5.18 -39.97
CA VAL A 113 12.52 -5.14 -38.51
C VAL A 113 12.13 -6.56 -38.07
N THR A 114 12.98 -7.17 -37.27
CA THR A 114 12.68 -8.51 -36.74
C THR A 114 11.49 -8.46 -35.79
N PRO A 115 10.70 -9.54 -35.65
CA PRO A 115 9.58 -9.59 -34.71
C PRO A 115 9.99 -9.26 -33.24
N GLU A 116 11.25 -9.50 -32.88
CA GLU A 116 11.81 -9.21 -31.59
C GLU A 116 12.07 -7.70 -31.36
N GLU A 117 12.28 -6.95 -32.42
CA GLU A 117 12.50 -5.51 -32.37
C GLU A 117 11.20 -4.70 -32.27
N ILE A 118 10.07 -5.37 -32.58
CA ILE A 118 8.76 -4.74 -32.51
C ILE A 118 8.46 -4.30 -31.07
N GLY A 119 8.24 -3.01 -30.92
CA GLY A 119 7.83 -2.38 -29.67
C GLY A 119 8.96 -1.99 -28.74
N LYS A 120 10.24 -2.25 -29.09
CA LYS A 120 11.38 -1.72 -28.31
C LYS A 120 11.31 -0.21 -28.17
N LEU A 121 11.70 0.29 -27.01
CA LEU A 121 11.61 1.69 -26.64
C LEU A 121 12.89 2.46 -27.02
N SER A 122 12.76 3.49 -27.81
CA SER A 122 13.83 4.46 -28.07
C SER A 122 14.14 5.28 -26.81
N PHE A 123 15.26 6.00 -26.79
CA PHE A 123 15.60 6.87 -25.65
C PHE A 123 14.53 7.93 -25.40
N LEU A 124 14.00 8.52 -26.47
CA LEU A 124 12.90 9.47 -26.41
C LEU A 124 11.64 8.87 -25.78
N GLU A 125 11.26 7.65 -26.18
CA GLU A 125 10.06 6.97 -25.63
C GLU A 125 10.22 6.63 -24.15
N ARG A 126 11.42 6.26 -23.69
CA ARG A 126 11.71 6.06 -22.27
C ARG A 126 11.58 7.37 -21.48
N MET A 127 12.10 8.46 -22.04
CA MET A 127 11.96 9.79 -21.45
C MET A 127 10.50 10.25 -21.41
N GLU A 128 9.74 10.02 -22.48
CA GLU A 128 8.31 10.30 -22.54
C GLU A 128 7.53 9.47 -21.52
N THR A 129 7.88 8.20 -21.33
CA THR A 129 7.27 7.35 -20.29
C THR A 129 7.52 7.91 -18.89
N THR A 130 8.75 8.34 -18.62
CA THR A 130 9.12 8.96 -17.36
C THR A 130 8.32 10.26 -17.12
N LEU A 131 8.18 11.10 -18.16
CA LEU A 131 7.39 12.32 -18.07
C LEU A 131 5.90 12.03 -17.81
N ARG A 132 5.32 11.05 -18.47
CA ARG A 132 3.91 10.69 -18.27
C ARG A 132 3.63 10.17 -16.87
N VAL A 133 4.54 9.36 -16.32
CA VAL A 133 4.46 8.95 -14.92
C VAL A 133 4.51 10.16 -14.00
N GLN A 134 5.43 11.10 -14.25
CA GLN A 134 5.56 12.34 -13.49
C GLN A 134 4.27 13.19 -13.59
N GLU A 135 3.70 13.34 -14.76
CA GLU A 135 2.44 14.08 -14.98
C GLU A 135 1.23 13.42 -14.30
N ALA A 136 1.14 12.08 -14.36
CA ALA A 136 0.08 11.33 -13.69
C ALA A 136 0.14 11.54 -12.17
N ILE A 137 1.32 11.53 -11.58
CA ILE A 137 1.55 11.81 -10.16
C ILE A 137 1.14 13.24 -9.82
N GLN A 138 1.59 14.22 -10.60
CA GLN A 138 1.26 15.62 -10.37
C GLN A 138 -0.24 15.89 -10.51
N LYS A 139 -0.90 15.22 -11.45
CA LYS A 139 -2.35 15.35 -11.65
C LYS A 139 -3.16 14.85 -10.46
N ARG A 140 -2.70 13.80 -9.77
CA ARG A 140 -3.42 13.19 -8.63
C ARG A 140 -3.03 13.81 -7.30
N PHE A 141 -1.74 14.05 -7.09
CA PHE A 141 -1.17 14.40 -5.78
C PHE A 141 -0.56 15.79 -5.72
N GLY A 142 -0.44 16.50 -6.87
CA GLY A 142 0.18 17.81 -6.93
C GLY A 142 -0.65 18.95 -6.36
N GLU A 143 -0.08 20.16 -6.41
CA GLU A 143 -0.76 21.39 -6.05
C GLU A 143 -1.98 21.60 -6.95
N GLY A 144 -3.17 21.77 -6.38
CA GLY A 144 -4.45 21.87 -7.11
C GLY A 144 -5.27 20.57 -7.15
N ALA A 145 -4.71 19.46 -6.64
CA ALA A 145 -5.42 18.22 -6.37
C ALA A 145 -5.36 17.91 -4.86
N LEU A 146 -4.70 16.82 -4.45
CA LEU A 146 -4.54 16.48 -3.02
C LEU A 146 -3.48 17.34 -2.31
N GLY A 147 -2.55 17.96 -3.04
CA GLY A 147 -1.50 18.80 -2.48
C GLY A 147 -0.40 18.06 -1.72
N TRP A 148 -0.40 16.73 -1.74
CA TRP A 148 0.57 15.91 -0.99
C TRP A 148 1.96 15.89 -1.61
N VAL A 149 2.06 16.10 -2.93
CA VAL A 149 3.32 16.12 -3.67
C VAL A 149 3.60 17.53 -4.18
N GLY A 150 4.76 18.05 -3.85
CA GLY A 150 5.28 19.29 -4.38
C GLY A 150 5.88 19.10 -5.79
N ARG A 151 6.97 19.80 -6.06
CA ARG A 151 7.65 19.68 -7.35
C ARG A 151 8.29 18.31 -7.50
N SER A 152 8.18 17.75 -8.71
CA SER A 152 8.86 16.54 -9.11
C SER A 152 9.92 16.84 -10.14
N LEU A 153 11.03 16.11 -10.09
CA LEU A 153 12.18 16.25 -10.98
C LEU A 153 12.53 14.91 -11.60
N SER A 154 12.78 14.90 -12.91
CA SER A 154 13.27 13.73 -13.64
C SER A 154 14.24 14.17 -14.74
N ALA A 155 14.80 13.24 -15.49
CA ALA A 155 15.59 13.55 -16.66
C ALA A 155 14.83 14.44 -17.67
N ALA A 156 13.52 14.22 -17.79
CA ALA A 156 12.66 15.02 -18.68
C ALA A 156 12.54 16.50 -18.28
N THR A 157 12.71 16.82 -17.00
CA THR A 157 12.67 18.20 -16.49
C THR A 157 13.82 19.05 -17.03
N PHE A 158 14.95 18.42 -17.32
CA PHE A 158 16.17 19.08 -17.82
C PHE A 158 16.35 18.96 -19.33
N ALA A 159 15.48 18.19 -19.99
CA ALA A 159 15.46 18.08 -21.43
C ALA A 159 14.75 19.29 -22.04
N PRO A 160 15.10 19.70 -23.28
CA PRO A 160 14.30 20.64 -24.03
C PRO A 160 12.85 20.11 -24.18
N SER A 161 11.90 20.98 -24.47
CA SER A 161 10.50 20.58 -24.65
C SER A 161 10.38 19.43 -25.65
N LEU A 162 9.78 18.33 -25.18
CA LEU A 162 9.64 17.12 -25.99
C LEU A 162 8.78 17.39 -27.24
N PRO A 163 9.13 16.85 -28.39
CA PRO A 163 8.40 17.08 -29.64
C PRO A 163 6.99 16.51 -29.52
N THR A 164 6.01 17.29 -29.95
CA THR A 164 4.62 16.86 -29.92
C THR A 164 4.38 15.67 -30.83
N ASN A 165 3.58 14.72 -30.34
CA ASN A 165 3.20 13.54 -31.09
C ASN A 165 2.37 13.93 -32.36
N GLY A 166 2.56 13.20 -33.45
CA GLY A 166 1.78 13.38 -34.65
C GLY A 166 2.22 12.53 -35.82
N SER A 167 1.28 12.22 -36.71
CA SER A 167 1.47 11.34 -37.86
C SER A 167 2.14 11.99 -39.08
N SER A 168 2.43 13.29 -39.02
CA SER A 168 3.07 14.00 -40.13
C SER A 168 4.54 13.59 -40.28
N THR A 169 4.99 13.41 -41.54
CA THR A 169 6.39 13.07 -41.84
C THR A 169 7.38 14.06 -41.23
N LYS A 170 7.03 15.37 -41.20
CA LYS A 170 7.86 16.39 -40.56
C LYS A 170 8.08 16.12 -39.06
N LYS A 171 7.01 15.79 -38.34
CA LYS A 171 7.11 15.48 -36.89
C LYS A 171 7.93 14.23 -36.61
N MET A 172 7.93 13.29 -37.53
CA MET A 172 8.73 12.08 -37.40
C MET A 172 10.23 12.34 -37.55
N ILE A 173 10.61 13.13 -38.57
CA ILE A 173 11.99 13.52 -38.74
C ILE A 173 12.45 14.32 -37.49
N GLU A 174 11.61 15.21 -37.02
CA GLU A 174 11.85 15.96 -35.80
C GLU A 174 12.07 15.03 -34.58
N ARG A 175 11.21 14.04 -34.37
CA ARG A 175 11.36 13.05 -33.28
C ARG A 175 12.61 12.19 -33.45
N SER A 176 12.95 11.78 -34.68
CA SER A 176 14.16 10.99 -34.93
C SER A 176 15.43 11.80 -34.64
N VAL A 177 15.51 13.04 -35.11
CA VAL A 177 16.63 13.95 -34.80
C VAL A 177 16.71 14.23 -33.31
N TYR A 178 15.58 14.44 -32.67
CA TYR A 178 15.54 14.68 -31.23
C TYR A 178 16.02 13.47 -30.43
N ASN A 179 15.57 12.25 -30.82
CA ASN A 179 16.03 11.01 -30.20
C ASN A 179 17.55 10.84 -30.31
N SER A 180 18.11 11.07 -31.50
CA SER A 180 19.57 11.01 -31.72
C SER A 180 20.31 12.05 -30.86
N THR A 181 19.76 13.26 -30.72
CA THR A 181 20.32 14.30 -29.88
C THR A 181 20.30 13.92 -28.41
N LEU A 182 19.20 13.33 -27.93
CA LEU A 182 19.10 12.85 -26.55
C LEU A 182 20.06 11.69 -26.27
N GLU A 183 20.17 10.74 -27.21
CA GLU A 183 21.09 9.60 -27.09
C GLU A 183 22.55 10.07 -27.00
N SER A 184 22.92 11.09 -27.77
CA SER A 184 24.28 11.67 -27.70
C SER A 184 24.58 12.33 -26.34
N LYS A 185 23.55 12.74 -25.60
CA LYS A 185 23.66 13.34 -24.26
C LYS A 185 23.40 12.33 -23.13
N ARG A 186 23.30 11.05 -23.42
CA ARG A 186 23.04 10.01 -22.44
C ARG A 186 23.99 10.06 -21.23
N GLU A 187 25.29 10.29 -21.49
CA GLU A 187 26.28 10.40 -20.41
C GLU A 187 26.00 11.57 -19.47
N ASP A 188 25.48 12.68 -19.96
CA ASP A 188 25.14 13.82 -19.12
C ASP A 188 23.98 13.50 -18.19
N PHE A 189 22.97 12.76 -18.66
CA PHE A 189 21.90 12.24 -17.83
C PHE A 189 22.40 11.21 -16.79
N MET A 190 23.39 10.41 -17.13
CA MET A 190 24.03 9.49 -16.20
C MET A 190 24.81 10.24 -15.11
N LYS A 191 25.57 11.28 -15.48
CA LYS A 191 26.31 12.13 -14.55
C LYS A 191 25.38 12.90 -13.62
N SER A 192 24.21 13.32 -14.10
CA SER A 192 23.20 14.01 -13.28
C SER A 192 22.53 13.10 -12.26
N GLY A 193 22.70 11.77 -12.39
CA GLY A 193 22.10 10.78 -11.51
C GLY A 193 20.60 10.52 -11.74
N PHE A 194 20.01 11.06 -12.81
CA PHE A 194 18.62 10.74 -13.20
C PHE A 194 18.51 9.51 -14.09
N LEU A 195 19.61 9.06 -14.66
CA LEU A 195 19.75 7.83 -15.42
C LEU A 195 20.92 7.02 -14.88
N ARG A 196 20.74 5.72 -14.71
CA ARG A 196 21.79 4.77 -14.34
C ARG A 196 21.57 3.45 -15.07
N VAL A 197 22.62 2.69 -15.25
CA VAL A 197 22.54 1.29 -15.67
C VAL A 197 22.93 0.43 -14.47
N ASP A 198 22.10 -0.52 -14.14
CA ASP A 198 22.38 -1.50 -13.08
C ASP A 198 23.47 -2.45 -13.59
N PRO A 199 24.62 -2.57 -12.93
CA PRO A 199 25.71 -3.43 -13.36
C PRO A 199 25.38 -4.94 -13.30
N ASP A 200 24.44 -5.34 -12.44
CA ASP A 200 24.11 -6.75 -12.22
C ASP A 200 23.07 -7.26 -13.21
N THR A 201 22.06 -6.44 -13.49
CA THR A 201 20.93 -6.82 -14.36
C THR A 201 21.00 -6.23 -15.77
N GLY A 202 21.77 -5.16 -15.95
CA GLY A 202 21.80 -4.37 -17.18
C GLY A 202 20.57 -3.48 -17.38
N ASN A 203 19.64 -3.43 -16.42
CA ASN A 203 18.45 -2.59 -16.50
C ASN A 203 18.81 -1.11 -16.53
N GLU A 204 18.11 -0.34 -17.35
CA GLU A 204 18.18 1.12 -17.25
C GLU A 204 17.25 1.62 -16.15
N LEU A 205 17.83 2.38 -15.22
CA LEU A 205 17.14 2.94 -14.07
C LEU A 205 16.93 4.44 -14.28
N TRP A 206 15.65 4.84 -14.39
CA TRP A 206 15.27 6.24 -14.56
C TRP A 206 14.62 6.76 -13.28
N ARG A 207 15.22 7.80 -12.70
CA ARG A 207 14.80 8.36 -11.41
C ARG A 207 13.83 9.51 -11.58
N ILE A 208 12.73 9.48 -10.80
CA ILE A 208 11.80 10.58 -10.56
C ILE A 208 11.92 10.95 -9.09
N SER A 209 12.41 12.13 -8.78
CA SER A 209 12.50 12.66 -7.42
C SER A 209 11.26 13.46 -7.08
N LEU A 210 10.61 13.13 -5.98
CA LEU A 210 9.42 13.77 -5.45
C LEU A 210 9.72 14.42 -4.09
N GLN A 211 9.02 15.48 -3.78
CA GLN A 211 8.95 16.06 -2.44
C GLN A 211 7.54 15.88 -1.91
N VAL A 212 7.39 15.18 -0.79
CA VAL A 212 6.11 14.83 -0.19
C VAL A 212 5.86 15.68 1.04
N ALA A 213 4.59 15.96 1.34
CA ALA A 213 4.16 16.70 2.51
C ALA A 213 4.47 15.94 3.80
N ALA A 214 4.95 16.67 4.82
CA ALA A 214 5.22 16.11 6.15
C ALA A 214 4.04 16.27 7.10
N PHE A 215 3.23 17.34 6.97
CA PHE A 215 2.25 17.78 7.97
C PHE A 215 0.79 17.74 7.53
N GLU A 216 0.49 17.28 6.33
CA GLU A 216 -0.90 17.28 5.82
C GLU A 216 -1.69 16.02 6.22
N GLY A 217 -1.27 15.32 7.28
CA GLY A 217 -1.95 14.10 7.74
C GLY A 217 -1.92 12.96 6.71
N VAL A 218 -0.86 12.90 5.92
CA VAL A 218 -0.69 11.90 4.87
C VAL A 218 -0.35 10.56 5.53
N ASP A 219 -1.25 9.59 5.43
CA ASP A 219 -0.90 8.20 5.68
C ASP A 219 0.06 7.72 4.58
N TYR A 220 1.34 7.64 4.93
CA TYR A 220 2.37 7.24 3.97
C TYR A 220 2.17 5.82 3.40
N GLY A 221 1.50 4.95 4.12
CA GLY A 221 1.16 3.62 3.63
C GLY A 221 0.11 3.65 2.55
N GLN A 222 -0.97 4.37 2.79
CA GLN A 222 -2.02 4.60 1.82
C GLN A 222 -1.47 5.38 0.62
N PHE A 223 -0.66 6.41 0.86
CA PHE A 223 -0.04 7.20 -0.20
C PHE A 223 0.82 6.35 -1.16
N VAL A 224 1.69 5.47 -0.63
CA VAL A 224 2.50 4.58 -1.47
C VAL A 224 1.63 3.61 -2.27
N HIS A 225 0.52 3.14 -1.69
CA HIS A 225 -0.43 2.28 -2.39
C HIS A 225 -1.15 3.03 -3.52
N GLU A 226 -1.73 4.19 -3.23
CA GLU A 226 -2.36 5.04 -4.24
C GLU A 226 -1.38 5.50 -5.33
N LEU A 227 -0.13 5.75 -4.96
CA LEU A 227 0.93 6.10 -5.90
C LEU A 227 1.22 4.95 -6.87
N HIS A 228 1.25 3.72 -6.35
CA HIS A 228 1.38 2.52 -7.18
C HIS A 228 0.21 2.43 -8.18
N ASP A 229 -1.02 2.66 -7.72
CA ASP A 229 -2.23 2.58 -8.55
C ASP A 229 -2.28 3.66 -9.65
N VAL A 230 -1.63 4.79 -9.43
CA VAL A 230 -1.48 5.86 -10.44
C VAL A 230 -0.37 5.56 -11.45
N VAL A 231 0.74 4.98 -11.00
CA VAL A 231 1.91 4.71 -11.84
C VAL A 231 1.72 3.46 -12.69
N GLN A 232 1.16 2.41 -12.10
CA GLN A 232 1.04 1.09 -12.73
C GLN A 232 0.29 1.09 -14.06
N PRO A 233 -0.85 1.79 -14.24
CA PRO A 233 -1.54 1.85 -15.52
C PRO A 233 -0.69 2.41 -16.66
N VAL A 234 0.16 3.41 -16.38
CA VAL A 234 1.08 4.00 -17.38
C VAL A 234 2.13 2.98 -17.83
N LEU A 235 2.69 2.22 -16.87
CA LEU A 235 3.71 1.21 -17.18
C LEU A 235 3.12 -0.02 -17.87
N GLN A 236 1.95 -0.47 -17.45
CA GLN A 236 1.23 -1.58 -18.09
C GLN A 236 0.90 -1.26 -19.53
N ALA A 237 0.45 -0.04 -19.84
CA ALA A 237 0.15 0.38 -21.19
C ALA A 237 1.33 0.21 -22.17
N GLN A 238 2.59 0.32 -21.69
CA GLN A 238 3.76 0.05 -22.51
C GLN A 238 3.85 -1.43 -22.90
N SER A 239 3.62 -2.34 -21.96
CA SER A 239 3.61 -3.79 -22.23
C SER A 239 2.45 -4.17 -23.15
N ASP A 240 1.28 -3.57 -22.94
CA ASP A 240 0.09 -3.76 -23.78
C ASP A 240 0.34 -3.33 -25.22
N ARG A 241 0.97 -2.16 -25.41
CA ARG A 241 1.39 -1.68 -26.73
C ARG A 241 2.22 -2.73 -27.46
N VAL A 242 3.20 -3.32 -26.78
CA VAL A 242 4.08 -4.33 -27.38
C VAL A 242 3.29 -5.56 -27.78
N GLN A 243 2.41 -6.04 -26.93
CA GLN A 243 1.54 -7.19 -27.21
C GLN A 243 0.67 -6.92 -28.44
N ILE A 244 0.03 -5.75 -28.50
CA ILE A 244 -0.82 -5.36 -29.63
C ILE A 244 -0.02 -5.32 -30.94
N LEU A 245 1.14 -4.66 -30.94
CA LEU A 245 1.97 -4.52 -32.14
C LEU A 245 2.50 -5.88 -32.63
N ARG A 246 2.95 -6.74 -31.72
CA ARG A 246 3.41 -8.10 -32.08
C ARG A 246 2.30 -8.96 -32.65
N ARG A 247 1.09 -8.91 -32.10
CA ARG A 247 -0.08 -9.61 -32.62
C ARG A 247 -0.47 -9.09 -33.98
N LEU A 248 -0.51 -7.78 -34.18
CA LEU A 248 -0.78 -7.18 -35.49
C LEU A 248 0.25 -7.59 -36.54
N ALA A 249 1.53 -7.64 -36.20
CA ALA A 249 2.59 -8.10 -37.09
C ALA A 249 2.42 -9.58 -37.44
N ALA A 250 2.14 -10.44 -36.47
CA ALA A 250 1.91 -11.87 -36.68
C ALA A 250 0.73 -12.15 -37.61
N TRP A 251 -0.37 -11.36 -37.50
CA TRP A 251 -1.55 -11.54 -38.38
C TRP A 251 -1.37 -10.96 -39.76
N SER A 252 -0.63 -9.87 -39.93
CA SER A 252 -0.48 -9.20 -41.21
C SER A 252 0.75 -9.65 -42.00
N GLY A 253 1.71 -10.32 -41.34
CA GLY A 253 3.01 -10.62 -41.94
C GLY A 253 3.85 -9.38 -42.25
N ASP A 254 3.43 -8.21 -41.82
CA ASP A 254 4.08 -6.92 -42.07
C ASP A 254 4.36 -6.19 -40.76
N THR A 255 5.54 -5.62 -40.65
CA THR A 255 5.97 -4.82 -39.51
C THR A 255 5.61 -3.32 -39.62
N LYS A 256 4.95 -2.93 -40.71
CA LYS A 256 4.47 -1.56 -40.95
C LYS A 256 3.06 -1.40 -40.42
N PHE A 257 2.91 -0.58 -39.39
CA PHE A 257 1.62 -0.32 -38.71
C PHE A 257 0.86 0.88 -39.23
N VAL A 258 1.42 1.60 -40.20
CA VAL A 258 0.87 2.87 -40.69
C VAL A 258 -0.53 2.69 -41.28
N GLY A 259 -1.49 3.35 -40.68
CA GLY A 259 -2.87 3.38 -41.17
C GLY A 259 -3.73 2.18 -40.77
N LYS A 260 -3.17 1.14 -40.10
CA LYS A 260 -3.96 0.04 -39.52
C LYS A 260 -4.97 0.57 -38.52
N LYS A 261 -6.18 0.03 -38.55
CA LYS A 261 -7.30 0.42 -37.72
C LYS A 261 -7.40 -0.52 -36.52
N VAL A 262 -7.38 0.04 -35.33
CA VAL A 262 -7.56 -0.70 -34.08
C VAL A 262 -8.70 -0.10 -33.30
N ILE A 263 -9.59 -0.92 -32.79
CA ILE A 263 -10.60 -0.50 -31.86
C ILE A 263 -10.23 -0.93 -30.45
N LEU A 264 -10.19 0.01 -29.53
CA LEU A 264 -9.97 -0.21 -28.13
C LEU A 264 -11.31 -0.29 -27.42
N TRP A 265 -11.57 -1.45 -26.85
CA TRP A 265 -12.82 -1.75 -26.21
C TRP A 265 -12.67 -1.67 -24.70
N ASP A 266 -13.27 -0.60 -24.11
CA ASP A 266 -13.34 -0.44 -22.66
C ASP A 266 -14.65 -1.04 -22.17
N PRO A 267 -14.67 -1.92 -21.15
CA PRO A 267 -15.91 -2.30 -20.51
C PRO A 267 -16.51 -1.05 -19.84
N GLU A 268 -17.78 -0.76 -20.09
CA GLU A 268 -18.52 0.13 -19.23
C GLU A 268 -18.55 -0.48 -17.83
N VAL A 269 -17.93 0.20 -16.89
CA VAL A 269 -17.95 -0.21 -15.49
C VAL A 269 -19.38 -0.08 -14.99
N ILE A 270 -20.04 -1.21 -14.85
CA ILE A 270 -21.27 -1.34 -14.08
C ILE A 270 -20.93 -0.86 -12.68
N ASP A 271 -21.68 0.11 -12.17
CA ASP A 271 -21.57 0.69 -10.83
C ASP A 271 -21.20 -0.34 -9.75
N GLY A 272 -19.92 -0.52 -9.54
CA GLY A 272 -19.36 -1.22 -8.38
C GLY A 272 -18.94 -0.21 -7.33
N PRO A 273 -18.96 -0.55 -6.04
CA PRO A 273 -18.67 0.38 -4.95
C PRO A 273 -17.23 0.90 -4.88
N SER A 274 -16.38 0.57 -5.84
CA SER A 274 -14.98 1.03 -5.90
C SER A 274 -14.71 1.86 -7.16
N GLY A 275 -14.95 3.16 -7.05
CA GLY A 275 -14.61 4.14 -8.09
C GLY A 275 -13.12 4.20 -8.48
N GLU A 276 -12.24 3.54 -7.72
CA GLU A 276 -10.79 3.51 -7.92
C GLU A 276 -10.37 2.58 -9.07
N ALA A 277 -10.92 1.38 -9.16
CA ALA A 277 -10.63 0.43 -10.24
C ALA A 277 -11.05 0.97 -11.62
N PHE A 278 -12.13 1.74 -11.66
CA PHE A 278 -12.61 2.44 -12.86
C PHE A 278 -11.61 3.49 -13.34
N THR A 279 -11.04 4.25 -12.42
CA THR A 279 -10.10 5.33 -12.75
C THR A 279 -8.79 4.77 -13.34
N ALA A 280 -8.29 3.67 -12.79
CA ALA A 280 -7.06 3.01 -13.25
C ALA A 280 -7.24 2.36 -14.64
N GLY A 281 -8.33 1.65 -14.87
CA GLY A 281 -8.64 1.04 -16.17
C GLY A 281 -8.78 2.09 -17.28
N LYS A 282 -9.50 3.19 -17.01
CA LYS A 282 -9.64 4.29 -17.95
C LYS A 282 -8.30 4.96 -18.24
N ALA A 283 -7.47 5.20 -17.23
CA ALA A 283 -6.14 5.78 -17.40
C ALA A 283 -5.24 4.90 -18.27
N ARG A 284 -5.27 3.57 -18.06
CA ARG A 284 -4.55 2.58 -18.88
C ARG A 284 -5.01 2.62 -20.35
N ALA A 285 -6.32 2.62 -20.58
CA ALA A 285 -6.89 2.67 -21.92
C ALA A 285 -6.58 3.98 -22.65
N ASP A 286 -6.63 5.12 -21.94
CA ASP A 286 -6.20 6.42 -22.46
C ASP A 286 -4.75 6.39 -22.90
N GLU A 287 -3.89 5.79 -22.09
CA GLU A 287 -2.46 5.70 -22.37
C GLU A 287 -2.18 4.75 -23.55
N ILE A 288 -2.82 3.57 -23.61
CA ILE A 288 -2.73 2.65 -24.75
C ILE A 288 -3.14 3.37 -26.04
N SER A 289 -4.26 4.10 -26.02
CA SER A 289 -4.73 4.85 -27.21
C SER A 289 -3.68 5.87 -27.68
N ASN A 290 -3.04 6.58 -26.77
CA ASN A 290 -2.00 7.54 -27.10
C ASN A 290 -0.75 6.84 -27.69
N LEU A 291 -0.31 5.74 -27.08
CA LEU A 291 0.84 4.98 -27.53
C LEU A 291 0.64 4.37 -28.94
N LEU A 292 -0.55 3.84 -29.22
CA LEU A 292 -0.89 3.27 -30.53
C LEU A 292 -0.98 4.36 -31.60
N LYS A 293 -1.54 5.54 -31.26
CA LYS A 293 -1.55 6.71 -32.18
C LYS A 293 -0.13 7.16 -32.51
N ASN A 294 0.78 7.11 -31.55
CA ASN A 294 2.20 7.42 -31.79
C ASN A 294 2.87 6.38 -32.71
N ALA A 295 2.44 5.12 -32.63
CA ALA A 295 2.83 4.07 -33.57
C ALA A 295 2.08 4.14 -34.92
N ARG A 296 1.32 5.23 -35.20
CA ARG A 296 0.58 5.53 -36.43
C ARG A 296 -0.61 4.64 -36.73
N LEU A 297 -1.17 3.98 -35.72
CA LEU A 297 -2.42 3.28 -35.87
C LEU A 297 -3.59 4.28 -35.80
N LYS A 298 -4.65 3.97 -36.49
CA LYS A 298 -5.94 4.65 -36.34
C LYS A 298 -6.69 3.97 -35.21
N VAL A 299 -6.79 4.63 -34.06
CA VAL A 299 -7.42 4.08 -32.86
C VAL A 299 -8.81 4.67 -32.70
N ALA A 300 -9.82 3.82 -32.76
CA ALA A 300 -11.17 4.11 -32.33
C ALA A 300 -11.37 3.62 -30.89
N ARG A 301 -12.31 4.19 -30.18
CA ARG A 301 -12.76 3.73 -28.86
C ARG A 301 -14.22 3.37 -28.91
N ALA A 302 -14.58 2.26 -28.31
CA ALA A 302 -15.95 1.88 -28.08
C ALA A 302 -16.10 1.54 -26.59
N SER A 303 -17.14 2.11 -25.98
CA SER A 303 -17.64 1.70 -24.67
C SER A 303 -18.85 0.82 -24.93
N ILE A 304 -18.86 -0.41 -24.46
CA ILE A 304 -19.95 -1.36 -24.70
C ILE A 304 -20.45 -1.92 -23.38
N ASP A 305 -21.75 -1.79 -23.16
CA ASP A 305 -22.48 -2.54 -22.16
C ASP A 305 -22.47 -4.04 -22.53
N SER A 306 -21.79 -4.87 -21.72
CA SER A 306 -21.61 -6.30 -21.98
C SER A 306 -22.91 -7.11 -22.10
N LYS A 307 -24.06 -6.51 -21.79
CA LYS A 307 -25.38 -7.18 -21.78
C LYS A 307 -26.21 -6.97 -23.05
N SER A 308 -25.85 -6.02 -23.91
CA SER A 308 -26.67 -5.65 -25.07
C SER A 308 -25.86 -5.43 -26.33
N MET A 309 -25.27 -6.51 -26.87
CA MET A 309 -24.59 -6.45 -28.16
C MET A 309 -25.51 -6.87 -29.32
N PRO A 310 -26.02 -5.93 -30.13
CA PRO A 310 -26.74 -6.32 -31.34
C PRO A 310 -25.75 -6.88 -32.37
N LEU A 311 -26.09 -8.01 -32.97
CA LEU A 311 -25.33 -8.65 -34.06
C LEU A 311 -24.95 -7.70 -35.22
N VAL A 312 -25.69 -6.62 -35.41
CA VAL A 312 -25.46 -5.61 -36.44
C VAL A 312 -24.19 -4.78 -36.21
N GLN A 313 -23.80 -4.55 -34.95
CA GLN A 313 -22.56 -3.84 -34.63
C GLN A 313 -21.32 -4.71 -34.83
N LEU A 314 -21.44 -6.04 -34.82
CA LEU A 314 -20.32 -6.95 -35.05
C LEU A 314 -19.81 -6.88 -36.52
N GLN A 315 -20.68 -6.59 -37.50
CA GLN A 315 -20.27 -6.45 -38.90
C GLN A 315 -19.42 -5.20 -39.14
N GLU A 316 -19.64 -4.12 -38.41
CA GLU A 316 -18.82 -2.90 -38.50
C GLU A 316 -17.41 -3.12 -37.91
N LEU A 317 -17.24 -4.12 -37.05
CA LEU A 317 -15.94 -4.45 -36.43
C LEU A 317 -15.04 -5.25 -37.36
N GLU A 318 -15.53 -5.89 -38.41
CA GLU A 318 -14.72 -6.60 -39.40
C GLU A 318 -13.78 -5.68 -40.21
N ASP A 319 -14.10 -4.39 -40.27
CA ASP A 319 -13.27 -3.37 -40.91
C ASP A 319 -11.99 -3.01 -40.14
N TYR A 320 -11.86 -3.50 -38.90
CA TYR A 320 -10.69 -3.26 -38.05
C TYR A 320 -9.64 -4.37 -38.20
N ASP A 321 -8.37 -3.97 -38.11
CA ASP A 321 -7.23 -4.89 -38.11
C ASP A 321 -7.05 -5.62 -36.79
N ALA A 322 -7.52 -5.03 -35.70
CA ALA A 322 -7.56 -5.66 -34.36
C ALA A 322 -8.63 -5.03 -33.48
N ILE A 323 -9.18 -5.86 -32.60
CA ILE A 323 -10.09 -5.48 -31.50
C ILE A 323 -9.33 -5.78 -30.21
N VAL A 324 -9.07 -4.75 -29.42
CA VAL A 324 -8.31 -4.82 -28.18
C VAL A 324 -9.24 -4.71 -26.99
N LEU A 325 -9.30 -5.74 -26.18
CA LEU A 325 -10.05 -5.75 -24.93
C LEU A 325 -9.18 -5.18 -23.82
N ALA A 326 -9.47 -3.94 -23.41
CA ALA A 326 -8.68 -3.22 -22.40
C ALA A 326 -9.41 -3.15 -21.07
N GLY A 327 -9.61 -4.29 -20.41
CA GLY A 327 -10.27 -4.37 -19.12
C GLY A 327 -10.67 -5.78 -18.74
N ALA A 328 -11.23 -5.96 -17.55
CA ALA A 328 -11.62 -7.28 -17.05
C ALA A 328 -12.93 -7.74 -17.71
N PHE A 329 -12.81 -8.62 -18.70
CA PHE A 329 -13.91 -9.35 -19.27
C PHE A 329 -14.03 -10.74 -18.63
N SER A 330 -15.26 -11.27 -18.51
CA SER A 330 -15.41 -12.64 -18.03
C SER A 330 -14.93 -13.63 -19.10
N ASN A 331 -14.41 -14.79 -18.68
CA ASN A 331 -13.94 -15.84 -19.61
C ASN A 331 -15.03 -16.27 -20.61
N ASN A 332 -16.30 -16.17 -20.25
CA ASN A 332 -17.42 -16.51 -21.15
C ASN A 332 -17.63 -15.42 -22.21
N GLU A 333 -17.48 -14.15 -21.85
CA GLU A 333 -17.59 -13.03 -22.77
C GLU A 333 -16.45 -13.06 -23.80
N VAL A 334 -15.21 -13.26 -23.33
CA VAL A 334 -14.04 -13.38 -24.22
C VAL A 334 -14.22 -14.52 -25.21
N ARG A 335 -14.63 -15.71 -24.77
CA ARG A 335 -14.88 -16.86 -25.65
C ARG A 335 -16.02 -16.60 -26.65
N THR A 336 -17.07 -15.91 -26.24
CA THR A 336 -18.17 -15.56 -27.15
C THR A 336 -17.70 -14.62 -28.23
N LEU A 337 -16.89 -13.62 -27.86
CA LEU A 337 -16.29 -12.68 -28.78
C LEU A 337 -15.28 -13.35 -29.74
N GLU A 338 -14.40 -14.21 -29.22
CA GLU A 338 -13.43 -14.99 -30.03
C GLU A 338 -14.13 -15.93 -31.03
N THR A 339 -15.33 -16.41 -30.71
CA THR A 339 -16.10 -17.25 -31.64
C THR A 339 -16.75 -16.38 -32.74
N ALA A 340 -17.10 -15.13 -32.44
CA ALA A 340 -17.73 -14.23 -33.38
C ALA A 340 -16.75 -13.39 -34.21
N LEU A 341 -15.56 -13.13 -33.72
CA LEU A 341 -14.58 -12.21 -34.27
C LEU A 341 -13.18 -12.85 -34.29
N SER A 342 -12.48 -12.78 -35.45
CA SER A 342 -11.21 -13.49 -35.66
C SER A 342 -9.96 -12.74 -35.18
N LYS A 343 -10.06 -11.46 -34.81
CA LYS A 343 -8.89 -10.61 -34.54
C LYS A 343 -9.00 -9.90 -33.17
N ILE A 344 -9.16 -10.69 -32.12
CA ILE A 344 -9.28 -10.19 -30.75
C ILE A 344 -7.94 -10.30 -30.01
N ILE A 345 -7.58 -9.25 -29.28
CA ILE A 345 -6.46 -9.20 -28.36
C ILE A 345 -7.03 -8.93 -26.96
N ASP A 346 -6.99 -9.95 -26.10
CA ASP A 346 -7.34 -9.82 -24.70
C ASP A 346 -6.08 -9.45 -23.90
N LEU A 347 -6.07 -8.25 -23.29
CA LEU A 347 -4.95 -7.75 -22.51
C LEU A 347 -4.88 -8.31 -21.08
N GLU A 348 -5.97 -8.86 -20.57
CA GLU A 348 -6.03 -9.52 -19.25
C GLU A 348 -5.88 -11.05 -19.35
N GLY A 349 -6.00 -11.60 -20.55
CA GLY A 349 -5.90 -13.02 -20.82
C GLY A 349 -4.47 -13.55 -20.65
N ARG A 350 -4.35 -14.86 -20.37
CA ARG A 350 -3.07 -15.58 -20.36
C ARG A 350 -2.58 -15.86 -21.78
N ASP A 351 -2.14 -14.84 -22.47
CA ASP A 351 -1.51 -15.01 -23.76
C ASP A 351 -0.06 -15.53 -23.58
N PRO A 352 0.33 -16.66 -24.20
CA PRO A 352 1.72 -17.13 -24.16
C PRO A 352 2.71 -16.16 -24.82
N LEU A 353 2.21 -15.18 -25.59
CA LEU A 353 3.01 -14.09 -26.15
C LEU A 353 3.03 -12.83 -25.25
N GLN A 354 2.47 -12.92 -24.02
CA GLN A 354 2.58 -11.80 -23.07
C GLN A 354 4.05 -11.48 -22.84
N PRO A 355 4.50 -10.27 -23.18
CA PRO A 355 5.86 -9.88 -22.87
C PRO A 355 6.01 -9.85 -21.34
N LYS A 356 7.16 -10.34 -20.87
CA LYS A 356 7.63 -10.00 -19.52
C LYS A 356 7.43 -8.50 -19.32
N GLN A 357 7.02 -8.09 -18.13
CA GLN A 357 6.84 -6.67 -17.80
C GLN A 357 8.12 -5.91 -18.18
N TRP A 358 8.04 -5.05 -19.21
CA TRP A 358 9.20 -4.37 -19.78
C TRP A 358 9.66 -3.18 -18.95
N VAL A 359 8.74 -2.64 -18.15
CA VAL A 359 9.03 -1.52 -17.29
C VAL A 359 8.45 -1.80 -15.92
N ALA A 360 9.31 -1.86 -14.91
CA ALA A 360 8.92 -1.98 -13.52
C ALA A 360 9.10 -0.63 -12.80
N SER A 361 8.47 -0.48 -11.64
CA SER A 361 8.67 0.67 -10.77
C SER A 361 9.07 0.24 -9.37
N VAL A 362 10.05 0.93 -8.80
CA VAL A 362 10.49 0.77 -7.41
C VAL A 362 10.30 2.10 -6.69
N PHE A 363 9.56 2.04 -5.58
CA PHE A 363 9.34 3.18 -4.71
C PHE A 363 10.36 3.15 -3.58
N THR A 364 11.15 4.22 -3.44
CA THR A 364 12.24 4.30 -2.45
C THR A 364 12.35 5.73 -1.88
N GLY A 365 13.35 5.95 -1.03
CA GLY A 365 13.52 7.22 -0.32
C GLY A 365 13.00 7.14 1.12
N VAL A 366 12.93 8.28 1.79
CA VAL A 366 12.61 8.33 3.23
C VAL A 366 11.22 7.78 3.52
N VAL A 367 10.21 8.17 2.72
CA VAL A 367 8.80 7.78 2.92
C VAL A 367 8.59 6.26 2.92
N PRO A 368 8.92 5.51 1.85
CA PRO A 368 8.73 4.05 1.84
C PRO A 368 9.61 3.31 2.84
N ILE A 369 10.84 3.79 3.10
CA ILE A 369 11.77 3.14 4.04
C ILE A 369 11.22 3.26 5.46
N VAL A 370 10.83 4.47 5.86
CA VAL A 370 10.26 4.74 7.17
C VAL A 370 8.97 3.94 7.37
N TYR A 371 8.07 3.95 6.39
CA TYR A 371 6.85 3.17 6.43
C TYR A 371 7.12 1.66 6.60
N LYS A 372 8.02 1.09 5.80
CA LYS A 372 8.39 -0.33 5.89
C LYS A 372 9.02 -0.66 7.25
N ALA A 373 9.92 0.19 7.75
CA ALA A 373 10.56 0.00 9.05
C ALA A 373 9.53 0.03 10.19
N GLN A 374 8.64 1.01 10.20
CA GLN A 374 7.60 1.12 11.22
C GLN A 374 6.61 -0.05 11.18
N ARG A 375 6.17 -0.45 9.97
CA ARG A 375 5.31 -1.62 9.81
C ARG A 375 5.99 -2.90 10.30
N ALA A 376 7.28 -3.09 10.01
CA ALA A 376 8.05 -4.21 10.51
C ALA A 376 8.16 -4.20 12.04
N LEU A 377 8.40 -3.03 12.65
CA LEU A 377 8.42 -2.86 14.11
C LEU A 377 7.06 -3.20 14.73
N LEU A 378 5.95 -2.66 14.20
CA LEU A 378 4.61 -2.97 14.69
C LEU A 378 4.30 -4.45 14.60
N THR A 379 4.58 -5.09 13.46
CA THR A 379 4.39 -6.53 13.27
C THR A 379 5.21 -7.33 14.28
N SER A 380 6.48 -6.99 14.45
CA SER A 380 7.38 -7.63 15.42
C SER A 380 6.88 -7.47 16.86
N LEU A 381 6.37 -6.30 17.23
CA LEU A 381 5.78 -6.06 18.55
C LEU A 381 4.50 -6.87 18.77
N MET A 382 3.65 -6.98 17.76
CA MET A 382 2.44 -7.82 17.84
C MET A 382 2.80 -9.30 17.98
N GLU A 383 3.73 -9.80 17.20
CA GLU A 383 4.24 -11.17 17.29
C GLU A 383 4.88 -11.45 18.67
N SER A 384 5.73 -10.53 19.15
CA SER A 384 6.35 -10.61 20.46
C SER A 384 5.32 -10.67 21.59
N THR A 385 4.26 -9.88 21.51
CA THR A 385 3.16 -9.90 22.48
C THR A 385 2.43 -11.24 22.46
N LEU A 386 2.16 -11.80 21.28
CA LEU A 386 1.55 -13.12 21.14
C LEU A 386 2.43 -14.22 21.71
N TRP A 387 3.73 -14.22 21.41
CA TRP A 387 4.70 -15.16 21.97
C TRP A 387 4.81 -15.04 23.49
N SER A 388 4.70 -13.81 24.04
CA SER A 388 4.66 -13.59 25.49
C SER A 388 3.45 -14.29 26.12
N PHE A 389 2.25 -14.16 25.55
CA PHE A 389 1.09 -14.91 26.05
C PHE A 389 1.28 -16.42 25.97
N LEU A 390 1.87 -16.92 24.90
CA LEU A 390 2.11 -18.33 24.68
C LEU A 390 3.10 -18.90 25.72
N THR A 391 4.13 -18.16 26.10
CA THR A 391 5.14 -18.57 27.08
C THR A 391 4.67 -18.38 28.53
N ILE A 392 3.87 -17.34 28.80
CA ILE A 392 3.33 -17.08 30.14
C ILE A 392 2.26 -18.10 30.53
N THR A 393 1.45 -18.59 29.58
CA THR A 393 0.37 -19.54 29.87
C THR A 393 0.86 -20.85 30.53
N PRO A 394 1.88 -21.56 30.03
CA PRO A 394 2.47 -22.71 30.72
C PRO A 394 3.03 -22.37 32.10
N LEU A 395 3.65 -21.21 32.28
CA LEU A 395 4.16 -20.75 33.57
C LEU A 395 3.00 -20.60 34.57
N MET A 396 1.88 -19.99 34.16
CA MET A 396 0.69 -19.86 35.01
C MET A 396 0.07 -21.21 35.38
N ILE A 397 0.04 -22.17 34.46
CA ILE A 397 -0.41 -23.55 34.73
C ILE A 397 0.52 -24.21 35.76
N PHE A 398 1.83 -24.05 35.63
CA PHE A 398 2.84 -24.60 36.55
C PHE A 398 2.68 -23.99 37.96
N VAL A 399 2.60 -22.67 38.06
CA VAL A 399 2.40 -21.95 39.34
C VAL A 399 1.08 -22.35 40.01
N SER A 400 0.01 -22.48 39.22
CA SER A 400 -1.33 -22.87 39.73
C SER A 400 -1.44 -24.35 40.07
N ARG A 401 -0.50 -25.19 39.59
CA ARG A 401 -0.53 -26.67 39.67
C ARG A 401 -1.84 -27.28 39.17
N SER A 402 -2.53 -26.60 38.31
CA SER A 402 -3.82 -27.03 37.72
C SER A 402 -4.01 -26.36 36.37
N PHE A 403 -4.30 -27.16 35.35
CA PHE A 403 -4.53 -26.65 34.00
C PHE A 403 -5.68 -25.62 33.95
N ARG A 404 -6.82 -25.94 34.58
CA ARG A 404 -7.99 -25.05 34.60
C ARG A 404 -7.73 -23.75 35.38
N ALA A 405 -7.06 -23.86 36.52
CA ALA A 405 -6.73 -22.68 37.34
C ALA A 405 -5.70 -21.78 36.62
N GLY A 406 -4.70 -22.36 35.94
CA GLY A 406 -3.73 -21.61 35.15
C GLY A 406 -4.39 -20.87 33.98
N LEU A 407 -5.33 -21.50 33.30
CA LEU A 407 -6.05 -20.87 32.19
C LEU A 407 -6.95 -19.70 32.68
N VAL A 408 -7.63 -19.88 33.82
CA VAL A 408 -8.44 -18.81 34.44
C VAL A 408 -7.54 -17.65 34.92
N ALA A 409 -6.33 -17.97 35.41
CA ALA A 409 -5.37 -16.96 35.84
C ALA A 409 -4.82 -16.10 34.69
N MET A 410 -4.98 -16.51 33.44
CA MET A 410 -4.63 -15.69 32.27
C MET A 410 -5.66 -14.60 31.97
N ILE A 411 -6.90 -14.72 32.42
CA ILE A 411 -7.97 -13.74 32.15
C ILE A 411 -7.55 -12.34 32.61
N PRO A 412 -7.08 -12.12 33.87
CA PRO A 412 -6.64 -10.79 34.33
C PRO A 412 -5.49 -10.20 33.51
N ASN A 413 -4.68 -11.02 32.84
CA ASN A 413 -3.55 -10.57 32.02
C ASN A 413 -3.99 -10.15 30.63
N VAL A 414 -5.03 -10.77 30.08
CA VAL A 414 -5.57 -10.47 28.74
C VAL A 414 -6.50 -9.27 28.76
N VAL A 415 -7.31 -9.14 29.84
CA VAL A 415 -8.33 -8.10 29.96
C VAL A 415 -7.79 -6.67 29.81
N PRO A 416 -6.67 -6.26 30.43
CA PRO A 416 -6.13 -4.92 30.25
C PRO A 416 -5.76 -4.59 28.80
N VAL A 417 -5.19 -5.56 28.11
CA VAL A 417 -4.79 -5.41 26.70
C VAL A 417 -6.02 -5.23 25.81
N ILE A 418 -7.04 -6.09 25.98
CA ILE A 418 -8.32 -5.97 25.26
C ILE A 418 -9.00 -4.64 25.58
N PHE A 419 -8.95 -4.22 26.85
CA PHE A 419 -9.58 -2.97 27.30
C PHE A 419 -8.94 -1.76 26.65
N ILE A 420 -7.61 -1.64 26.69
CA ILE A 420 -6.88 -0.50 26.14
C ILE A 420 -7.08 -0.43 24.61
N PHE A 421 -6.77 -1.51 23.89
CA PHE A 421 -6.87 -1.51 22.44
C PHE A 421 -8.31 -1.46 21.94
N GLY A 422 -9.23 -2.12 22.64
CA GLY A 422 -10.65 -2.03 22.32
C GLY A 422 -11.21 -0.63 22.48
N LEU A 423 -10.83 0.06 23.56
CA LEU A 423 -11.22 1.46 23.78
C LEU A 423 -10.61 2.39 22.72
N MET A 424 -9.32 2.22 22.37
CA MET A 424 -8.67 2.95 21.28
C MET A 424 -9.44 2.78 19.98
N GLY A 425 -9.83 1.53 19.63
CA GLY A 425 -10.61 1.24 18.43
C GLY A 425 -11.99 1.93 18.42
N TRP A 426 -12.68 1.99 19.57
CA TRP A 426 -13.94 2.72 19.71
C TRP A 426 -13.77 4.23 19.60
N MET A 427 -12.69 4.77 20.15
CA MET A 427 -12.37 6.20 20.08
C MET A 427 -11.77 6.62 18.73
N GLY A 428 -11.48 5.67 17.84
CA GLY A 428 -10.81 5.94 16.56
C GLY A 428 -9.34 6.36 16.71
N ILE A 429 -8.73 6.08 17.87
CA ILE A 429 -7.32 6.35 18.14
C ILE A 429 -6.51 5.26 17.46
N ALA A 430 -5.61 5.65 16.58
CA ALA A 430 -4.73 4.72 15.88
C ALA A 430 -3.67 4.14 16.84
N ILE A 431 -3.32 2.88 16.62
CA ILE A 431 -2.24 2.22 17.36
C ILE A 431 -0.90 2.62 16.73
N ASP A 432 -0.03 3.14 17.55
CA ASP A 432 1.35 3.49 17.23
C ASP A 432 2.36 2.58 17.96
N ILE A 433 3.64 2.79 17.70
CA ILE A 433 4.73 2.04 18.34
C ILE A 433 4.71 2.28 19.87
N GLY A 434 4.43 3.51 20.32
CA GLY A 434 4.40 3.87 21.73
C GLY A 434 3.29 3.13 22.49
N SER A 435 2.09 3.05 21.94
CA SER A 435 0.96 2.32 22.53
C SER A 435 1.24 0.81 22.62
N MET A 436 1.89 0.23 21.61
CA MET A 436 2.29 -1.19 21.61
C MET A 436 3.37 -1.47 22.68
N MET A 437 4.36 -0.60 22.82
CA MET A 437 5.37 -0.72 23.88
C MET A 437 4.74 -0.63 25.25
N THR A 438 3.82 0.33 25.46
CA THR A 438 3.09 0.50 26.70
C THR A 438 2.26 -0.73 27.05
N ALA A 439 1.58 -1.32 26.07
CA ALA A 439 0.82 -2.54 26.26
C ALA A 439 1.70 -3.74 26.66
N SER A 440 2.90 -3.86 26.08
CA SER A 440 3.85 -4.91 26.43
C SER A 440 4.35 -4.76 27.89
N ILE A 441 4.61 -3.54 28.35
CA ILE A 441 4.98 -3.23 29.73
C ILE A 441 3.81 -3.55 30.67
N ALA A 442 2.60 -3.11 30.33
CA ALA A 442 1.40 -3.35 31.12
C ALA A 442 1.10 -4.85 31.28
N LEU A 443 1.34 -5.64 30.23
CA LEU A 443 1.22 -7.09 30.28
C LEU A 443 2.21 -7.69 31.28
N GLY A 444 3.46 -7.24 31.29
CA GLY A 444 4.49 -7.72 32.25
C GLY A 444 4.07 -7.45 33.71
N VAL A 445 3.57 -6.25 34.00
CA VAL A 445 3.07 -5.86 35.32
C VAL A 445 1.85 -6.70 35.73
N ALA A 446 0.87 -6.88 34.83
CA ALA A 446 -0.32 -7.69 35.10
C ALA A 446 0.02 -9.15 35.44
N VAL A 447 1.01 -9.71 34.75
CA VAL A 447 1.51 -11.07 35.01
C VAL A 447 2.15 -11.18 36.39
N ASP A 448 2.99 -10.22 36.76
CA ASP A 448 3.64 -10.18 38.06
C ASP A 448 2.61 -10.09 39.21
N ASP A 449 1.67 -9.18 39.11
CA ASP A 449 0.56 -9.05 40.07
C ASP A 449 -0.26 -10.34 40.19
N THR A 450 -0.53 -11.00 39.07
CA THR A 450 -1.27 -12.28 39.07
C THR A 450 -0.50 -13.40 39.75
N ILE A 451 0.81 -13.49 39.55
CA ILE A 451 1.68 -14.47 40.21
C ILE A 451 1.73 -14.21 41.73
N HIS A 452 1.90 -12.96 42.13
CA HIS A 452 1.89 -12.56 43.54
C HIS A 452 0.56 -12.90 44.22
N PHE A 453 -0.55 -12.54 43.58
CA PHE A 453 -1.89 -12.86 44.08
C PHE A 453 -2.10 -14.38 44.24
N LEU A 454 -1.77 -15.17 43.24
CA LEU A 454 -1.92 -16.63 43.28
C LEU A 454 -1.05 -17.26 44.38
N SER A 455 0.18 -16.79 44.56
CA SER A 455 1.09 -17.25 45.60
C SER A 455 0.56 -16.96 46.98
N TRP A 456 0.09 -15.72 47.24
CA TRP A 456 -0.55 -15.31 48.48
C TRP A 456 -1.83 -16.07 48.75
N PHE A 457 -2.72 -16.22 47.77
CA PHE A 457 -3.99 -16.93 47.91
C PHE A 457 -3.77 -18.40 48.29
N ARG A 458 -2.83 -19.08 47.67
CA ARG A 458 -2.50 -20.48 48.00
C ARG A 458 -1.93 -20.62 49.41
N GLY A 459 -1.04 -19.72 49.80
CA GLY A 459 -0.47 -19.72 51.13
C GLY A 459 -1.57 -19.64 52.23
N ASN A 460 -2.52 -18.72 52.02
CA ASN A 460 -3.64 -18.52 52.96
C ASN A 460 -4.65 -19.69 52.96
N VAL A 461 -4.96 -20.27 51.79
CA VAL A 461 -5.87 -21.43 51.69
C VAL A 461 -5.28 -22.66 52.39
N LEU A 462 -3.97 -22.90 52.30
CA LEU A 462 -3.29 -23.98 53.03
C LEU A 462 -3.34 -23.78 54.51
N GLN A 463 -3.09 -22.57 55.00
CA GLN A 463 -3.19 -22.25 56.45
C GLN A 463 -4.60 -22.40 57.00
N LEU A 464 -5.64 -22.06 56.21
CA LEU A 464 -7.02 -22.27 56.61
C LEU A 464 -7.44 -23.74 56.63
N LYS A 465 -6.84 -24.60 55.77
CA LYS A 465 -7.04 -26.06 55.84
C LYS A 465 -6.41 -26.65 57.05
N ASP A 466 -5.18 -26.25 57.40
CA ASP A 466 -4.50 -26.75 58.58
C ASP A 466 -5.19 -26.32 59.89
N ARG A 467 -5.89 -25.16 59.95
CA ARG A 467 -6.67 -24.74 61.09
C ARG A 467 -8.04 -25.43 61.20
N ARG A 468 -8.49 -26.15 60.17
CA ARG A 468 -9.75 -26.92 60.17
C ARG A 468 -9.52 -28.44 60.28
N ALA A 469 -8.29 -28.90 60.25
CA ALA A 469 -7.88 -30.25 60.52
C ALA A 469 -7.43 -30.38 61.99
#